data_aef911d0544d1d0f44d4f0fd5a41d9ae
#
_entry.id   aef911d0544d1d0f44d4f0fd5a41d9ae
#
_cell.length_a   1.000
_cell.length_b   1.000
_cell.length_c   1.000
_cell.angle_alpha   90.00
_cell.angle_beta   90.00
_cell.angle_gamma   90.00
#
_symmetry.space_group_name_H-M   'P 1'
#
loop_
_entity.id
_entity.type
_entity.pdbx_description
1 polymer ?
#
loop_
_entity_poly.entity_id
_entity_poly.type
_entity_poly.pdbx_seq_one_letter_code
_entity_poly.pdbx_strand_id
1 'polypeptide(L)'
;HVVGASMGGAISQILAVKYPERLRSLTLACTAGQNHPWREELLASWRDAALERGIGSMGHDAARWVIGPRSFRRLLPAMGWLGPLALGRPSHAFAAQVDAIMNVDTSYADELENVTVPTLVVVGNQDILTPRGDSEELADRIPTAELAVISGAAHGLMIEHARSFNRVLFDFLGRAEDAHRERTAEVAPEATAAAS
;
A
#
# COMPACT_ATOMS: atom_id res chain seq x y z
N HIS A 1 -14.76 -2.32 1.01
CA HIS A 1 -13.42 -2.37 1.60
C HIS A 1 -12.38 -2.13 0.52
N VAL A 2 -11.42 -1.23 0.76
CA VAL A 2 -10.33 -0.93 -0.16
C VAL A 2 -9.01 -1.35 0.46
N VAL A 3 -8.20 -2.08 -0.30
CA VAL A 3 -6.85 -2.51 0.11
C VAL A 3 -5.87 -1.98 -0.94
N GLY A 4 -5.03 -1.05 -0.54
CA GLY A 4 -4.00 -0.46 -1.39
C GLY A 4 -2.60 -0.79 -0.90
N ALA A 5 -1.73 -1.27 -1.81
CA ALA A 5 -0.35 -1.56 -1.50
C ALA A 5 0.60 -0.65 -2.30
N SER A 6 1.62 -0.11 -1.66
CA SER A 6 2.64 0.74 -2.30
C SER A 6 1.96 1.91 -3.06
N MET A 7 2.15 2.04 -4.38
CA MET A 7 1.42 3.01 -5.21
C MET A 7 -0.10 2.90 -5.06
N GLY A 8 -0.65 1.66 -4.97
CA GLY A 8 -2.07 1.45 -4.70
C GLY A 8 -2.51 2.02 -3.35
N GLY A 9 -1.60 2.10 -2.37
CA GLY A 9 -1.83 2.77 -1.09
C GLY A 9 -1.98 4.29 -1.26
N ALA A 10 -1.13 4.93 -2.05
CA ALA A 10 -1.25 6.36 -2.35
C ALA A 10 -2.59 6.67 -3.06
N ILE A 11 -2.96 5.85 -4.06
CA ILE A 11 -4.26 5.97 -4.73
C ILE A 11 -5.42 5.81 -3.73
N SER A 12 -5.31 4.86 -2.80
CA SER A 12 -6.35 4.58 -1.80
C SER A 12 -6.49 5.69 -0.76
N GLN A 13 -5.41 6.39 -0.42
CA GLN A 13 -5.42 7.59 0.42
C GLN A 13 -6.23 8.71 -0.26
N ILE A 14 -5.94 9.00 -1.53
CA ILE A 14 -6.68 9.98 -2.32
C ILE A 14 -8.16 9.61 -2.41
N LEU A 15 -8.47 8.32 -2.60
CA LEU A 15 -9.84 7.84 -2.63
C LEU A 15 -10.55 8.07 -1.28
N ALA A 16 -9.87 7.80 -0.16
CA ALA A 16 -10.44 7.97 1.17
C ALA A 16 -10.71 9.45 1.53
N VAL A 17 -9.85 10.35 1.06
CA VAL A 17 -10.04 11.80 1.23
C VAL A 17 -11.17 12.32 0.35
N LYS A 18 -11.20 11.94 -0.93
CA LYS A 18 -12.15 12.51 -1.90
C LYS A 18 -13.53 11.85 -1.88
N TYR A 19 -13.61 10.58 -1.50
CA TYR A 19 -14.85 9.78 -1.59
C TYR A 19 -15.00 8.84 -0.37
N PRO A 20 -14.96 9.37 0.87
CA PRO A 20 -15.01 8.53 2.08
C PRO A 20 -16.30 7.70 2.17
N GLU A 21 -17.40 8.21 1.62
CA GLU A 21 -18.71 7.51 1.59
C GLU A 21 -18.72 6.25 0.74
N ARG A 22 -17.71 6.06 -0.13
CA ARG A 22 -17.54 4.86 -0.97
C ARG A 22 -16.81 3.74 -0.24
N LEU A 23 -16.26 3.99 0.94
CA LEU A 23 -15.43 3.06 1.68
C LEU A 23 -16.12 2.60 2.98
N ARG A 24 -16.10 1.28 3.22
CA ARG A 24 -16.40 0.70 4.53
C ARG A 24 -15.17 0.61 5.42
N SER A 25 -14.01 0.40 4.83
CA SER A 25 -12.70 0.45 5.47
C SER A 25 -11.58 0.68 4.46
N LEU A 26 -10.44 1.11 4.96
CA LEU A 26 -9.22 1.35 4.22
C LEU A 26 -8.09 0.49 4.77
N THR A 27 -7.32 -0.19 3.91
CA THR A 27 -6.07 -0.85 4.28
C THR A 27 -4.93 -0.29 3.44
N LEU A 28 -3.93 0.23 4.11
CA LEU A 28 -2.72 0.83 3.53
C LEU A 28 -1.53 -0.09 3.82
N ALA A 29 -1.06 -0.82 2.81
CA ALA A 29 0.03 -1.77 2.97
C ALA A 29 1.31 -1.23 2.33
N CYS A 30 2.43 -1.23 3.08
CA CYS A 30 3.76 -0.83 2.59
C CYS A 30 3.69 0.41 1.69
N THR A 31 3.15 1.49 2.21
CA THR A 31 2.96 2.77 1.50
C THR A 31 3.33 3.96 2.39
N ALA A 32 3.44 5.12 1.81
CA ALA A 32 3.78 6.37 2.49
C ALA A 32 2.75 7.46 2.18
N GLY A 33 2.63 8.46 3.04
CA GLY A 33 1.81 9.65 2.81
C GLY A 33 2.49 10.65 1.87
N GLN A 34 3.82 10.62 1.82
CA GLN A 34 4.62 11.49 0.97
C GLN A 34 5.88 10.80 0.48
N ASN A 35 6.45 11.29 -0.62
CA ASN A 35 7.75 10.83 -1.09
C ASN A 35 8.87 11.63 -0.41
N HIS A 36 9.94 10.92 -0.04
CA HIS A 36 11.20 11.55 0.36
C HIS A 36 12.12 11.71 -0.84
N PRO A 37 13.00 12.74 -0.89
CA PRO A 37 13.90 12.98 -2.02
C PRO A 37 14.73 11.76 -2.44
N TRP A 38 15.25 10.99 -1.48
CA TRP A 38 16.01 9.77 -1.77
C TRP A 38 15.20 8.71 -2.51
N ARG A 39 13.89 8.60 -2.20
CA ARG A 39 12.99 7.64 -2.87
C ARG A 39 12.67 8.11 -4.28
N GLU A 40 12.50 9.41 -4.48
CA GLU A 40 12.28 9.99 -5.81
C GLU A 40 13.50 9.75 -6.72
N GLU A 41 14.71 9.97 -6.20
CA GLU A 41 15.95 9.68 -6.92
C GLU A 41 16.06 8.18 -7.28
N LEU A 42 15.74 7.29 -6.35
CA LEU A 42 15.74 5.85 -6.57
C LEU A 42 14.74 5.46 -7.66
N LEU A 43 13.50 5.92 -7.57
CA LEU A 43 12.45 5.62 -8.55
C LEU A 43 12.79 6.19 -9.93
N ALA A 44 13.34 7.42 -10.00
CA ALA A 44 13.82 8.01 -11.24
C ALA A 44 14.92 7.17 -11.86
N SER A 45 15.88 6.69 -11.07
CA SER A 45 16.95 5.81 -11.57
C SER A 45 16.41 4.49 -12.16
N TRP A 46 15.39 3.91 -11.55
CA TRP A 46 14.74 2.71 -12.07
C TRP A 46 13.97 2.97 -13.36
N ARG A 47 13.26 4.09 -13.43
CA ARG A 47 12.55 4.53 -14.64
C ARG A 47 13.52 4.69 -15.81
N ASP A 48 14.61 5.41 -15.61
CA ASP A 48 15.58 5.70 -16.65
C ASP A 48 16.30 4.42 -17.11
N ALA A 49 16.69 3.56 -16.16
CA ALA A 49 17.25 2.24 -16.49
C ALA A 49 16.28 1.36 -17.31
N ALA A 50 14.99 1.39 -16.96
CA ALA A 50 13.96 0.63 -17.69
C ALA A 50 13.75 1.17 -19.11
N LEU A 51 13.80 2.48 -19.31
CA LEU A 51 13.65 3.11 -20.64
C LEU A 51 14.88 2.88 -21.51
N GLU A 52 16.08 3.03 -20.97
CA GLU A 52 17.32 2.91 -21.72
C GLU A 52 17.71 1.46 -22.04
N ARG A 53 17.56 0.57 -21.08
CA ARG A 53 18.11 -0.81 -21.13
C ARG A 53 17.06 -1.91 -21.00
N GLY A 54 15.79 -1.51 -20.86
CA GLY A 54 14.67 -2.42 -20.63
C GLY A 54 14.47 -2.78 -19.16
N ILE A 55 13.26 -3.16 -18.80
CA ILE A 55 12.84 -3.42 -17.41
C ILE A 55 13.67 -4.51 -16.72
N GLY A 56 14.20 -5.47 -17.47
CA GLY A 56 15.06 -6.52 -16.94
C GLY A 56 16.38 -6.01 -16.34
N SER A 57 16.88 -4.85 -16.81
CA SER A 57 18.15 -4.27 -16.33
C SER A 57 18.09 -3.81 -14.87
N MET A 58 16.94 -3.40 -14.39
CA MET A 58 16.74 -2.93 -13.03
C MET A 58 16.21 -4.03 -12.08
N GLY A 59 15.76 -5.16 -12.63
CA GLY A 59 15.03 -6.17 -11.86
C GLY A 59 15.78 -6.73 -10.65
N HIS A 60 17.10 -6.92 -10.77
CA HIS A 60 17.93 -7.40 -9.65
C HIS A 60 18.07 -6.32 -8.55
N ASP A 61 18.28 -5.07 -8.94
CA ASP A 61 18.45 -3.98 -7.99
C ASP A 61 17.12 -3.63 -7.30
N ALA A 62 16.02 -3.53 -8.06
CA ALA A 62 14.70 -3.33 -7.52
C ALA A 62 14.24 -4.46 -6.58
N ALA A 63 14.60 -5.71 -6.91
CA ALA A 63 14.25 -6.85 -6.07
C ALA A 63 14.83 -6.75 -4.65
N ARG A 64 16.00 -6.15 -4.46
CA ARG A 64 16.61 -5.95 -3.14
C ARG A 64 15.84 -4.95 -2.27
N TRP A 65 15.13 -4.02 -2.90
CA TRP A 65 14.29 -3.04 -2.20
C TRP A 65 12.91 -3.59 -1.86
N VAL A 66 12.43 -4.54 -2.67
CA VAL A 66 11.08 -5.09 -2.56
C VAL A 66 11.03 -6.36 -1.74
N ILE A 67 12.05 -7.22 -1.86
CA ILE A 67 12.06 -8.56 -1.28
C ILE A 67 13.06 -8.63 -0.13
N GLY A 68 12.63 -9.19 1.00
CA GLY A 68 13.49 -9.36 2.17
C GLY A 68 14.67 -10.30 1.92
N PRO A 69 15.80 -10.13 2.67
CA PRO A 69 17.07 -10.84 2.41
C PRO A 69 16.95 -12.36 2.43
N ARG A 70 16.03 -12.91 3.21
CA ARG A 70 15.81 -14.37 3.30
C ARG A 70 15.09 -14.88 2.06
N SER A 71 14.02 -14.19 1.65
CA SER A 71 13.25 -14.54 0.44
C SER A 71 14.07 -14.31 -0.81
N PHE A 72 14.82 -13.22 -0.86
CA PHE A 72 15.72 -12.91 -1.96
C PHE A 72 16.71 -14.06 -2.22
N ARG A 73 17.39 -14.56 -1.18
CA ARG A 73 18.33 -15.70 -1.31
C ARG A 73 17.66 -16.99 -1.78
N ARG A 74 16.39 -17.23 -1.41
CA ARG A 74 15.64 -18.41 -1.87
C ARG A 74 15.17 -18.29 -3.31
N LEU A 75 14.83 -17.08 -3.73
CA LEU A 75 14.28 -16.81 -5.07
C LEU A 75 15.36 -16.56 -6.12
N LEU A 76 16.58 -16.19 -5.71
CA LEU A 76 17.71 -15.89 -6.61
C LEU A 76 17.91 -16.92 -7.72
N PRO A 77 17.92 -18.25 -7.45
CA PRO A 77 18.08 -19.23 -8.51
C PRO A 77 16.93 -19.24 -9.53
N ALA A 78 15.69 -19.01 -9.07
CA ALA A 78 14.51 -18.98 -9.92
C ALA A 78 14.35 -17.63 -10.66
N MET A 79 14.77 -16.54 -10.06
CA MET A 79 14.68 -15.19 -10.66
C MET A 79 15.58 -15.05 -11.90
N GLY A 80 16.74 -15.70 -11.92
CA GLY A 80 17.60 -15.73 -13.10
C GLY A 80 16.94 -16.42 -14.31
N TRP A 81 16.07 -17.38 -14.05
CA TRP A 81 15.38 -18.16 -15.09
C TRP A 81 14.01 -17.56 -15.48
N LEU A 82 13.23 -17.12 -14.51
CA LEU A 82 11.85 -16.68 -14.70
C LEU A 82 11.71 -15.15 -14.71
N GLY A 83 12.71 -14.42 -14.22
CA GLY A 83 12.67 -12.96 -14.15
C GLY A 83 12.39 -12.29 -15.49
N PRO A 84 13.07 -12.64 -16.58
CA PRO A 84 12.81 -12.07 -17.91
C PRO A 84 11.39 -12.36 -18.43
N LEU A 85 10.80 -13.52 -18.11
CA LEU A 85 9.42 -13.85 -18.47
C LEU A 85 8.40 -13.11 -17.60
N ALA A 86 8.66 -12.96 -16.31
CA ALA A 86 7.74 -12.26 -15.39
C ALA A 86 7.76 -10.74 -15.58
N LEU A 87 8.87 -10.19 -16.04
CA LEU A 87 9.08 -8.76 -16.28
C LEU A 87 8.81 -8.35 -17.74
N GLY A 88 8.22 -9.19 -18.56
CA GLY A 88 7.88 -8.93 -19.97
C GLY A 88 6.87 -7.82 -20.20
N ARG A 89 6.80 -6.81 -19.31
CA ARG A 89 5.96 -5.63 -19.46
C ARG A 89 6.71 -4.55 -20.24
N PRO A 90 5.99 -3.76 -21.05
CA PRO A 90 6.61 -2.64 -21.77
C PRO A 90 7.24 -1.65 -20.80
N SER A 91 8.50 -1.27 -21.02
CA SER A 91 9.24 -0.32 -20.18
C SER A 91 8.50 1.01 -20.01
N HIS A 92 7.80 1.47 -21.05
CA HIS A 92 7.01 2.71 -21.00
C HIS A 92 5.85 2.64 -20.00
N ALA A 93 5.22 1.48 -19.79
CA ALA A 93 4.14 1.34 -18.80
C ALA A 93 4.69 1.45 -17.36
N PHE A 94 5.86 0.86 -17.10
CA PHE A 94 6.55 1.01 -15.83
C PHE A 94 6.97 2.48 -15.61
N ALA A 95 7.57 3.11 -16.62
CA ALA A 95 7.98 4.50 -16.54
C ALA A 95 6.78 5.43 -16.24
N ALA A 96 5.67 5.24 -16.92
CA ALA A 96 4.45 6.02 -16.66
C ALA A 96 3.91 5.84 -15.23
N GLN A 97 4.03 4.64 -14.64
CA GLN A 97 3.67 4.42 -13.24
C GLN A 97 4.59 5.15 -12.28
N VAL A 98 5.90 5.13 -12.54
CA VAL A 98 6.88 5.87 -11.72
C VAL A 98 6.64 7.38 -11.83
N ASP A 99 6.43 7.88 -13.05
CA ASP A 99 6.11 9.30 -13.26
C ASP A 99 4.82 9.70 -12.53
N ALA A 100 3.80 8.85 -12.52
CA ALA A 100 2.57 9.10 -11.77
C ALA A 100 2.81 9.17 -10.25
N ILE A 101 3.70 8.33 -9.69
CA ILE A 101 4.06 8.37 -8.27
C ILE A 101 4.83 9.66 -7.94
N MET A 102 5.77 10.05 -8.79
CA MET A 102 6.61 11.24 -8.57
C MET A 102 5.86 12.55 -8.74
N ASN A 103 4.84 12.58 -9.60
CA ASN A 103 4.06 13.78 -9.91
C ASN A 103 2.69 13.81 -9.22
N VAL A 104 2.42 12.90 -8.29
CA VAL A 104 1.16 12.94 -7.54
C VAL A 104 1.10 14.23 -6.72
N ASP A 105 -0.04 14.89 -6.79
CA ASP A 105 -0.33 15.99 -5.88
C ASP A 105 -0.46 15.44 -4.45
N THR A 106 0.48 15.80 -3.59
CA THR A 106 0.53 15.33 -2.20
C THR A 106 -0.27 16.19 -1.23
N SER A 107 -0.99 17.20 -1.70
CA SER A 107 -1.84 18.05 -0.85
C SER A 107 -2.91 17.26 -0.08
N TYR A 108 -3.33 16.11 -0.61
CA TYR A 108 -4.25 15.22 0.10
C TYR A 108 -3.67 14.69 1.44
N ALA A 109 -2.35 14.70 1.61
CA ALA A 109 -1.72 14.23 2.84
C ALA A 109 -2.13 15.08 4.05
N ASP A 110 -2.35 16.37 3.85
CA ASP A 110 -2.82 17.28 4.90
C ASP A 110 -4.30 17.03 5.26
N GLU A 111 -5.05 16.36 4.39
CA GLU A 111 -6.46 16.02 4.59
C GLU A 111 -6.65 14.62 5.23
N LEU A 112 -5.59 13.86 5.44
CA LEU A 112 -5.66 12.50 6.04
C LEU A 112 -6.23 12.54 7.47
N GLU A 113 -6.09 13.65 8.19
CA GLU A 113 -6.68 13.85 9.51
C GLU A 113 -8.23 13.85 9.48
N ASN A 114 -8.84 14.06 8.31
CA ASN A 114 -10.28 14.06 8.11
C ASN A 114 -10.82 12.67 7.72
N VAL A 115 -9.96 11.66 7.55
CA VAL A 115 -10.39 10.30 7.21
C VAL A 115 -11.06 9.65 8.42
N THR A 116 -12.34 9.32 8.28
CA THR A 116 -13.19 8.76 9.36
C THR A 116 -13.48 7.26 9.19
N VAL A 117 -13.13 6.68 8.05
CA VAL A 117 -13.35 5.24 7.83
C VAL A 117 -12.34 4.41 8.64
N PRO A 118 -12.73 3.24 9.19
CA PRO A 118 -11.80 2.34 9.85
C PRO A 118 -10.60 2.08 8.96
N THR A 119 -9.39 2.31 9.47
CA THR A 119 -8.15 2.22 8.68
C THR A 119 -7.15 1.26 9.32
N LEU A 120 -6.57 0.37 8.52
CA LEU A 120 -5.43 -0.46 8.87
C LEU A 120 -4.21 0.01 8.09
N VAL A 121 -3.14 0.35 8.78
CA VAL A 121 -1.82 0.56 8.18
C VAL A 121 -0.96 -0.67 8.49
N VAL A 122 -0.39 -1.32 7.47
CA VAL A 122 0.40 -2.53 7.64
C VAL A 122 1.74 -2.45 6.91
N VAL A 123 2.82 -2.79 7.62
CA VAL A 123 4.18 -2.69 7.09
C VAL A 123 5.05 -3.86 7.57
N GLY A 124 6.06 -4.20 6.79
CA GLY A 124 7.12 -5.11 7.21
C GLY A 124 8.23 -4.36 7.96
N ASN A 125 8.76 -4.92 9.05
CA ASN A 125 9.86 -4.27 9.77
C ASN A 125 11.20 -4.28 9.02
N GLN A 126 11.27 -4.96 7.86
CA GLN A 126 12.43 -4.96 6.96
C GLN A 126 12.14 -4.25 5.63
N ASP A 127 11.04 -3.51 5.55
CA ASP A 127 10.75 -2.66 4.40
C ASP A 127 11.71 -1.47 4.38
N ILE A 128 12.54 -1.40 3.34
CA ILE A 128 13.50 -0.31 3.13
C ILE A 128 13.05 0.67 2.05
N LEU A 129 12.03 0.31 1.27
CA LEU A 129 11.46 1.18 0.24
C LEU A 129 10.43 2.15 0.80
N THR A 130 9.52 1.65 1.65
CA THR A 130 8.62 2.44 2.49
C THR A 130 8.84 2.02 3.94
N PRO A 131 9.86 2.60 4.60
CA PRO A 131 10.25 2.22 5.95
C PRO A 131 9.10 2.34 6.96
N ARG A 132 9.22 1.60 8.05
CA ARG A 132 8.23 1.60 9.13
C ARG A 132 7.83 3.01 9.57
N GLY A 133 8.77 3.97 9.58
CA GLY A 133 8.50 5.37 9.91
C GLY A 133 7.42 6.02 9.03
N ASP A 134 7.38 5.71 7.73
CA ASP A 134 6.32 6.20 6.84
C ASP A 134 4.93 5.69 7.26
N SER A 135 4.86 4.45 7.73
CA SER A 135 3.61 3.84 8.18
C SER A 135 3.19 4.34 9.57
N GLU A 136 4.16 4.63 10.44
CA GLU A 136 3.91 5.29 11.73
C GLU A 136 3.35 6.70 11.50
N GLU A 137 3.94 7.47 10.58
CA GLU A 137 3.42 8.79 10.20
C GLU A 137 1.99 8.72 9.67
N LEU A 138 1.67 7.76 8.81
CA LEU A 138 0.30 7.55 8.32
C LEU A 138 -0.67 7.20 9.44
N ALA A 139 -0.27 6.32 10.36
CA ALA A 139 -1.11 5.92 11.49
C ALA A 139 -1.34 7.09 12.47
N ASP A 140 -0.36 7.94 12.66
CA ASP A 140 -0.48 9.13 13.51
C ASP A 140 -1.39 10.21 12.88
N ARG A 141 -1.38 10.33 11.55
CA ARG A 141 -2.20 11.32 10.83
C ARG A 141 -3.65 10.90 10.67
N ILE A 142 -3.97 9.62 10.55
CA ILE A 142 -5.32 9.11 10.34
C ILE A 142 -5.94 8.71 11.67
N PRO A 143 -6.95 9.44 12.19
CA PRO A 143 -7.46 9.23 13.56
C PRO A 143 -8.02 7.85 13.83
N THR A 144 -8.49 7.17 12.78
CA THR A 144 -9.09 5.82 12.85
C THR A 144 -8.09 4.70 12.56
N ALA A 145 -6.80 5.03 12.38
CA ALA A 145 -5.82 4.05 11.97
C ALA A 145 -5.30 3.18 13.12
N GLU A 146 -5.18 1.89 12.84
CA GLU A 146 -4.37 0.96 13.63
C GLU A 146 -3.15 0.52 12.83
N LEU A 147 -1.99 0.45 13.48
CA LEU A 147 -0.74 0.04 12.86
C LEU A 147 -0.43 -1.42 13.16
N ALA A 148 -0.16 -2.20 12.11
CA ALA A 148 0.32 -3.56 12.22
C ALA A 148 1.72 -3.71 11.60
N VAL A 149 2.69 -4.19 12.37
CA VAL A 149 4.05 -4.43 11.90
C VAL A 149 4.32 -5.93 11.80
N ILE A 150 4.62 -6.42 10.59
CA ILE A 150 4.90 -7.83 10.33
C ILE A 150 6.41 -8.07 10.45
N SER A 151 6.79 -8.86 11.45
CA SER A 151 8.21 -9.15 11.71
C SER A 151 8.83 -10.00 10.61
N GLY A 152 10.01 -9.62 10.16
CA GLY A 152 10.79 -10.30 9.12
C GLY A 152 10.32 -10.02 7.69
N ALA A 153 9.23 -9.28 7.50
CA ALA A 153 8.70 -8.92 6.19
C ALA A 153 9.36 -7.65 5.64
N ALA A 154 9.55 -7.63 4.32
CA ALA A 154 9.97 -6.45 3.56
C ALA A 154 8.78 -5.85 2.77
N HIS A 155 9.05 -5.04 1.74
CA HIS A 155 8.03 -4.39 0.93
C HIS A 155 7.04 -5.38 0.28
N GLY A 156 7.52 -6.54 -0.15
CA GLY A 156 6.70 -7.64 -0.71
C GLY A 156 5.94 -8.47 0.33
N LEU A 157 5.61 -7.92 1.49
CA LEU A 157 5.04 -8.62 2.64
C LEU A 157 3.82 -9.49 2.32
N MET A 158 2.98 -9.08 1.36
CA MET A 158 1.79 -9.82 0.94
C MET A 158 2.12 -11.17 0.29
N ILE A 159 3.30 -11.29 -0.31
CA ILE A 159 3.80 -12.51 -0.94
C ILE A 159 4.70 -13.28 0.03
N GLU A 160 5.67 -12.60 0.64
CA GLU A 160 6.68 -13.22 1.50
C GLU A 160 6.10 -13.76 2.81
N HIS A 161 5.14 -13.04 3.39
CA HIS A 161 4.51 -13.33 4.66
C HIS A 161 2.99 -13.39 4.55
N ALA A 162 2.48 -13.99 3.46
CA ALA A 162 1.05 -14.04 3.11
C ALA A 162 0.15 -14.50 4.26
N ARG A 163 0.57 -15.51 5.04
CA ARG A 163 -0.23 -16.01 6.19
C ARG A 163 -0.40 -14.94 7.27
N SER A 164 0.67 -14.21 7.60
CA SER A 164 0.63 -13.16 8.63
C SER A 164 -0.15 -11.96 8.12
N PHE A 165 0.08 -11.56 6.88
CA PHE A 165 -0.65 -10.47 6.24
C PHE A 165 -2.15 -10.77 6.18
N ASN A 166 -2.55 -11.91 5.65
CA ASN A 166 -3.95 -12.29 5.53
C ASN A 166 -4.64 -12.39 6.90
N ARG A 167 -3.97 -12.91 7.93
CA ARG A 167 -4.53 -12.97 9.27
C ARG A 167 -4.86 -11.58 9.81
N VAL A 168 -3.92 -10.64 9.72
CA VAL A 168 -4.13 -9.25 10.17
C VAL A 168 -5.23 -8.58 9.35
N LEU A 169 -5.18 -8.74 8.03
CA LEU A 169 -6.17 -8.16 7.13
C LEU A 169 -7.58 -8.67 7.40
N PHE A 170 -7.78 -9.99 7.48
CA PHE A 170 -9.12 -10.56 7.68
C PHE A 170 -9.69 -10.28 9.07
N ASP A 171 -8.85 -10.24 10.10
CA ASP A 171 -9.26 -9.82 11.43
C ASP A 171 -9.77 -8.37 11.42
N PHE A 172 -9.02 -7.46 10.80
CA PHE A 172 -9.44 -6.08 10.62
C PHE A 172 -10.73 -5.94 9.79
N LEU A 173 -10.83 -6.62 8.66
CA LEU A 173 -12.03 -6.55 7.81
C LEU A 173 -13.27 -7.06 8.53
N GLY A 174 -13.14 -8.12 9.36
CA GLY A 174 -14.23 -8.63 10.19
C GLY A 174 -14.75 -7.56 11.16
N ARG A 175 -13.85 -6.94 11.92
CA ARG A 175 -14.22 -5.85 12.85
C ARG A 175 -14.84 -4.65 12.14
N ALA A 176 -14.30 -4.27 10.99
CA ALA A 176 -14.83 -3.14 10.21
C ALA A 176 -16.23 -3.43 9.66
N GLU A 177 -16.49 -4.67 9.24
CA GLU A 177 -17.82 -5.08 8.76
C GLU A 177 -18.84 -5.16 9.91
N ASP A 178 -18.47 -5.66 11.08
CA ASP A 178 -19.35 -5.69 12.24
C ASP A 178 -19.73 -4.28 12.68
N ALA A 179 -18.76 -3.36 12.77
CA ALA A 179 -19.01 -1.95 13.07
C ALA A 179 -19.88 -1.25 12.01
N HIS A 180 -19.76 -1.65 10.74
CA HIS A 180 -20.64 -1.13 9.70
C HIS A 180 -22.08 -1.60 9.86
N ARG A 181 -22.29 -2.88 10.19
CA ARG A 181 -23.62 -3.46 10.43
C ARG A 181 -24.32 -2.80 11.63
N GLU A 182 -23.60 -2.58 12.72
CA GLU A 182 -24.12 -1.90 13.90
C GLU A 182 -24.62 -0.50 13.57
N ARG A 183 -23.78 0.31 12.89
CA ARG A 183 -24.19 1.68 12.46
C ARG A 183 -25.40 1.69 11.54
N THR A 184 -25.51 0.72 10.62
CA THR A 184 -26.65 0.65 9.70
C THR A 184 -27.93 0.16 10.37
N ALA A 185 -27.81 -0.67 11.41
CA ALA A 185 -28.95 -1.12 12.21
C ALA A 185 -29.53 0.00 13.10
N GLU A 186 -28.68 0.90 13.62
CA GLU A 186 -29.11 2.05 14.42
C GLU A 186 -29.86 3.10 13.60
N VAL A 187 -29.49 3.29 12.33
CA VAL A 187 -30.13 4.26 11.42
C VAL A 187 -31.50 3.76 10.88
N ALA A 188 -31.71 2.45 10.81
CA ALA A 188 -32.93 1.85 10.26
C ALA A 188 -34.23 2.16 11.06
N PRO A 189 -34.26 2.29 12.41
CA PRO A 189 -35.48 2.56 13.16
C PRO A 189 -36.03 3.98 12.98
N GLU A 190 -35.22 4.98 12.72
CA GLU A 190 -35.68 6.37 12.57
C GLU A 190 -36.45 6.64 11.26
N ALA A 191 -36.12 5.92 10.20
CA ALA A 191 -36.81 6.06 8.90
C ALA A 191 -38.26 5.53 8.90
N THR A 192 -38.57 4.59 9.79
CA THR A 192 -39.92 4.01 9.91
C THR A 192 -40.85 4.86 10.81
N ALA A 193 -40.28 5.62 11.73
CA ALA A 193 -41.06 6.50 12.62
C ALA A 193 -41.44 7.84 11.98
N ALA A 194 -40.72 8.27 10.92
CA ALA A 194 -41.01 9.52 10.20
C ALA A 194 -42.03 9.36 9.06
N ALA A 195 -42.45 8.12 8.73
CA ALA A 195 -43.41 7.82 7.68
C ALA A 195 -44.81 7.40 8.22
N SER A 196 -45.02 7.44 9.52
CA SER A 196 -46.31 7.20 10.22
C SER A 196 -46.85 8.49 10.82
#